data_a42140fa862f3c07c7aef860db07ad84
#
_entry.id   a42140fa862f3c07c7aef860db07ad84
#
_cell.length_a   1.000
_cell.length_b   1.000
_cell.length_c   1.000
_cell.angle_alpha   90.00
_cell.angle_beta   90.00
_cell.angle_gamma   90.00
#
_symmetry.space_group_name_H-M   'P 1'
#
loop_
_entity.id
_entity.type
_entity.pdbx_description
1 polymer ?
#
loop_
_entity_poly.entity_id
_entity_poly.type
_entity_poly.pdbx_seq_one_letter_code
_entity_poly.pdbx_strand_id
1 'polypeptide(L)'
;MSDAGARPPRPNRLRALFVFTPPESKRFIAKAVARLPEVTTARDEGEIAIGHGATNVYVAEELFGECPDRDKFLSGLIINRILCVTQAEEKPSMLVFRKGVRVAPGSTMEETLKDFGAGSVFVKGANAVDPDRNVGVFVANPAGGTIGWSYGILSARGCHLVVPVGLEKLVPSVRDAARSCGQDTFYYCQGIRIGMIPIMNATVVTEVEAFRILFDLEAVHIGGGGQEGSQGSVVLVAEGEKEKLDQAIALIESIKGEMSLRPRKSLCSNCLPTVLILHDAGVRREVKYCMYQGRTEEELPSFMRQEA
;
A
#
# COMPACT_ATOMS: atom_id res chain seq x y z
N MET A 1 -12.56 -34.15 -15.12
CA MET A 1 -13.10 -32.93 -14.48
C MET A 1 -14.03 -33.42 -13.38
N SER A 2 -13.57 -33.41 -12.11
CA SER A 2 -14.40 -33.81 -10.97
C SER A 2 -15.44 -32.71 -10.74
N ASP A 3 -16.68 -33.14 -10.63
CA ASP A 3 -17.85 -32.32 -10.29
C ASP A 3 -17.66 -31.76 -8.87
N ALA A 4 -16.98 -30.63 -8.77
CA ALA A 4 -16.80 -29.90 -7.51
C ALA A 4 -18.00 -28.98 -7.32
N GLY A 5 -19.13 -29.58 -6.92
CA GLY A 5 -20.31 -28.83 -6.46
C GLY A 5 -19.92 -27.81 -5.35
N ALA A 6 -20.78 -26.82 -5.13
CA ALA A 6 -20.59 -25.83 -4.06
C ALA A 6 -20.27 -26.53 -2.74
N ARG A 7 -19.16 -26.17 -2.07
CA ARG A 7 -18.83 -26.72 -0.75
C ARG A 7 -19.94 -26.35 0.23
N PRO A 8 -20.66 -27.31 0.82
CA PRO A 8 -21.61 -26.99 1.88
C PRO A 8 -20.86 -26.39 3.09
N PRO A 9 -21.52 -25.56 3.91
CA PRO A 9 -20.93 -25.13 5.17
C PRO A 9 -20.53 -26.35 6.02
N ARG A 10 -19.41 -26.26 6.70
CA ARG A 10 -19.00 -27.30 7.67
C ARG A 10 -20.06 -27.38 8.78
N PRO A 11 -20.28 -28.53 9.40
CA PRO A 11 -21.21 -28.63 10.53
C PRO A 11 -20.91 -27.58 11.61
N ASN A 12 -21.92 -26.88 12.08
CA ASN A 12 -21.84 -25.81 13.08
C ASN A 12 -21.06 -24.54 12.66
N ARG A 13 -20.77 -24.36 11.36
CA ARG A 13 -20.16 -23.12 10.84
C ARG A 13 -21.16 -22.40 9.93
N LEU A 14 -21.25 -21.10 10.13
CA LEU A 14 -22.08 -20.20 9.33
C LEU A 14 -21.23 -19.44 8.33
N ARG A 15 -21.86 -18.91 7.31
CA ARG A 15 -21.23 -18.02 6.32
C ARG A 15 -21.88 -16.65 6.35
N ALA A 16 -21.03 -15.63 6.30
CA ALA A 16 -21.46 -14.25 6.11
C ALA A 16 -20.76 -13.66 4.90
N LEU A 17 -21.48 -12.86 4.12
CA LEU A 17 -20.97 -12.16 2.95
C LEU A 17 -20.72 -10.70 3.32
N PHE A 18 -19.53 -10.19 2.96
CA PHE A 18 -19.11 -8.83 3.22
C PHE A 18 -18.66 -8.15 1.92
N VAL A 19 -18.99 -6.87 1.82
CA VAL A 19 -18.52 -5.98 0.75
C VAL A 19 -17.72 -4.86 1.40
N PHE A 20 -16.53 -4.58 0.89
CA PHE A 20 -15.70 -3.47 1.35
C PHE A 20 -15.39 -2.55 0.18
N THR A 21 -15.67 -1.27 0.35
CA THR A 21 -15.06 -0.24 -0.49
C THR A 21 -13.57 -0.10 -0.18
N PRO A 22 -12.74 0.47 -1.08
CA PRO A 22 -11.31 0.62 -0.81
C PRO A 22 -10.94 1.34 0.49
N PRO A 23 -11.65 2.39 0.97
CA PRO A 23 -11.38 2.97 2.29
C PRO A 23 -11.70 2.03 3.45
N GLU A 24 -12.86 1.38 3.41
CA GLU A 24 -13.28 0.40 4.43
C GLU A 24 -12.29 -0.77 4.51
N SER A 25 -11.86 -1.27 3.35
CA SER A 25 -10.82 -2.30 3.22
C SER A 25 -9.52 -1.89 3.90
N LYS A 26 -9.03 -0.67 3.64
CA LYS A 26 -7.81 -0.14 4.26
C LYS A 26 -7.94 -0.01 5.77
N ARG A 27 -9.09 0.45 6.28
CA ARG A 27 -9.36 0.53 7.72
C ARG A 27 -9.39 -0.86 8.35
N PHE A 28 -10.05 -1.82 7.72
CA PHE A 28 -10.14 -3.20 8.19
C PHE A 28 -8.76 -3.86 8.27
N ILE A 29 -7.96 -3.74 7.21
CA ILE A 29 -6.58 -4.24 7.16
C ILE A 29 -5.71 -3.56 8.23
N ALA A 30 -5.84 -2.25 8.41
CA ALA A 30 -5.07 -1.49 9.41
C ALA A 30 -5.33 -1.99 10.83
N LYS A 31 -6.59 -2.28 11.17
CA LYS A 31 -6.95 -2.88 12.46
C LYS A 31 -6.30 -4.24 12.68
N ALA A 32 -6.18 -5.05 11.63
CA ALA A 32 -5.49 -6.34 11.71
C ALA A 32 -3.97 -6.17 11.87
N VAL A 33 -3.35 -5.26 11.13
CA VAL A 33 -1.92 -4.94 11.28
C VAL A 33 -1.59 -4.51 12.71
N ALA A 34 -2.45 -3.69 13.32
CA ALA A 34 -2.27 -3.24 14.70
C ALA A 34 -2.39 -4.37 15.75
N ARG A 35 -2.84 -5.56 15.37
CA ARG A 35 -2.95 -6.75 16.23
C ARG A 35 -1.86 -7.79 15.99
N LEU A 36 -0.99 -7.59 14.99
CA LEU A 36 0.14 -8.49 14.76
C LEU A 36 1.10 -8.47 15.95
N PRO A 37 1.53 -9.64 16.49
CA PRO A 37 2.42 -9.70 17.65
C PRO A 37 3.72 -8.92 17.44
N GLU A 38 4.35 -9.05 16.26
CA GLU A 38 5.57 -8.32 15.92
C GLU A 38 5.36 -6.80 15.90
N VAL A 39 4.18 -6.34 15.47
CA VAL A 39 3.84 -4.91 15.41
C VAL A 39 3.57 -4.37 16.82
N THR A 40 2.83 -5.10 17.65
CA THR A 40 2.56 -4.68 19.04
C THR A 40 3.84 -4.64 19.87
N THR A 41 4.71 -5.64 19.74
CA THR A 41 6.01 -5.68 20.43
C THR A 41 6.90 -4.52 19.98
N ALA A 42 7.02 -4.30 18.67
CA ALA A 42 7.85 -3.22 18.13
C ALA A 42 7.31 -1.83 18.51
N ARG A 43 5.98 -1.66 18.60
CA ARG A 43 5.36 -0.42 19.04
C ARG A 43 5.77 -0.07 20.48
N ASP A 44 5.72 -1.04 21.37
CA ASP A 44 5.89 -0.81 22.80
C ASP A 44 7.37 -0.85 23.24
N GLU A 45 8.19 -1.68 22.62
CA GLU A 45 9.55 -1.97 23.05
C GLU A 45 10.65 -1.71 22.00
N GLY A 46 10.28 -1.58 20.72
CA GLY A 46 11.21 -1.51 19.58
C GLY A 46 11.04 -0.28 18.70
N GLU A 47 11.33 -0.46 17.42
CA GLU A 47 11.23 0.55 16.37
C GLU A 47 10.20 0.16 15.31
N ILE A 48 9.39 1.15 14.92
CA ILE A 48 8.49 1.04 13.76
C ILE A 48 8.77 2.19 12.80
N ALA A 49 8.96 1.86 11.53
CA ALA A 49 8.91 2.86 10.45
C ALA A 49 7.70 2.59 9.56
N ILE A 50 6.95 3.64 9.24
CA ILE A 50 5.77 3.58 8.36
C ILE A 50 6.08 4.42 7.13
N GLY A 51 6.23 3.75 5.97
CA GLY A 51 6.44 4.41 4.69
C GLY A 51 5.15 5.01 4.14
N HIS A 52 5.29 5.95 3.20
CA HIS A 52 4.14 6.58 2.54
C HIS A 52 3.25 5.56 1.83
N GLY A 53 1.92 5.73 1.93
CA GLY A 53 0.94 4.89 1.26
C GLY A 53 -0.46 5.03 1.84
N ALA A 54 -1.48 4.87 0.99
CA ALA A 54 -2.87 5.07 1.40
C ALA A 54 -3.29 4.16 2.58
N THR A 55 -2.97 2.87 2.52
CA THR A 55 -3.29 1.94 3.62
C THR A 55 -2.49 2.28 4.88
N ASN A 56 -1.25 2.76 4.71
CA ASN A 56 -0.37 3.10 5.82
C ASN A 56 -0.84 4.31 6.63
N VAL A 57 -1.64 5.20 6.04
CA VAL A 57 -2.34 6.27 6.78
C VAL A 57 -3.22 5.66 7.88
N TYR A 58 -4.05 4.70 7.50
CA TYR A 58 -4.95 4.03 8.45
C TYR A 58 -4.18 3.18 9.47
N VAL A 59 -3.04 2.57 9.09
CA VAL A 59 -2.17 1.85 10.02
C VAL A 59 -1.58 2.80 11.08
N ALA A 60 -1.12 3.99 10.67
CA ALA A 60 -0.61 5.00 11.60
C ALA A 60 -1.71 5.47 12.57
N GLU A 61 -2.93 5.71 12.08
CA GLU A 61 -4.08 6.07 12.90
C GLU A 61 -4.44 4.97 13.90
N GLU A 62 -4.46 3.69 13.50
CA GLU A 62 -4.77 2.57 14.42
C GLU A 62 -3.67 2.33 15.47
N LEU A 63 -2.40 2.57 15.13
CA LEU A 63 -1.28 2.34 16.05
C LEU A 63 -1.02 3.50 17.01
N PHE A 64 -1.17 4.74 16.53
CA PHE A 64 -0.72 5.94 17.21
C PHE A 64 -1.81 7.02 17.36
N GLY A 65 -3.05 6.73 16.94
CA GLY A 65 -4.19 7.62 17.03
C GLY A 65 -4.27 8.69 15.95
N GLU A 66 -3.20 8.93 15.19
CA GLU A 66 -3.16 9.96 14.15
C GLU A 66 -2.20 9.61 13.00
N CYS A 67 -2.46 10.21 11.85
CA CYS A 67 -1.50 10.32 10.76
C CYS A 67 -1.44 11.79 10.33
N PRO A 68 -0.39 12.52 10.68
CA PRO A 68 -0.24 13.92 10.27
C PRO A 68 -0.26 14.07 8.76
N ASP A 69 -0.93 15.12 8.28
CA ASP A 69 -1.08 15.37 6.85
C ASP A 69 -1.58 14.15 6.06
N ARG A 70 -2.59 13.45 6.57
CA ARG A 70 -3.07 12.16 6.08
C ARG A 70 -3.30 12.12 4.55
N ASP A 71 -3.80 13.19 3.96
CA ASP A 71 -4.06 13.29 2.51
C ASP A 71 -2.78 13.53 1.69
N LYS A 72 -1.68 13.91 2.33
CA LYS A 72 -0.36 14.11 1.74
C LYS A 72 0.59 12.95 2.00
N PHE A 73 0.26 12.06 2.97
CA PHE A 73 1.10 10.91 3.36
C PHE A 73 1.05 9.78 2.33
N LEU A 74 1.12 10.14 1.05
CA LEU A 74 1.11 9.24 -0.09
C LEU A 74 2.34 9.48 -0.96
N SER A 75 2.72 8.47 -1.75
CA SER A 75 3.85 8.60 -2.68
C SER A 75 3.39 8.40 -4.11
N GLY A 76 2.89 7.22 -4.44
CA GLY A 76 2.32 6.91 -5.75
C GLY A 76 0.80 6.98 -5.70
N LEU A 77 0.20 7.52 -6.74
CA LEU A 77 -1.24 7.75 -6.88
C LEU A 77 -1.74 7.26 -8.23
N ILE A 78 -2.96 6.71 -8.24
CA ILE A 78 -3.78 6.67 -9.45
C ILE A 78 -4.83 7.76 -9.26
N ILE A 79 -4.68 8.86 -9.94
CA ILE A 79 -5.54 10.04 -9.79
C ILE A 79 -5.72 10.73 -11.14
N ASN A 80 -6.89 11.32 -11.39
CA ASN A 80 -7.21 11.93 -12.66
C ASN A 80 -6.91 11.00 -13.86
N ARG A 81 -7.19 9.72 -13.71
CA ARG A 81 -7.04 8.65 -14.73
C ARG A 81 -5.60 8.35 -15.15
N ILE A 82 -4.61 8.78 -14.37
CA ILE A 82 -3.18 8.54 -14.64
C ILE A 82 -2.44 8.02 -13.40
N LEU A 83 -1.29 7.40 -13.65
CA LEU A 83 -0.30 7.17 -12.61
C LEU A 83 0.45 8.48 -12.33
N CYS A 84 0.50 8.88 -11.07
CA CYS A 84 1.17 10.10 -10.65
C CYS A 84 1.88 9.90 -9.30
N VAL A 85 2.60 10.90 -8.85
CA VAL A 85 3.20 10.98 -7.52
C VAL A 85 2.80 12.28 -6.85
N THR A 86 2.79 12.29 -5.52
CA THR A 86 2.73 13.53 -4.75
C THR A 86 4.00 14.34 -4.97
N GLN A 87 3.90 15.67 -4.92
CA GLN A 87 5.08 16.55 -4.98
C GLN A 87 6.01 16.25 -3.78
N ALA A 88 7.32 16.29 -4.04
CA ALA A 88 8.32 16.02 -3.02
C ALA A 88 8.25 17.06 -1.88
N GLU A 89 8.00 18.32 -2.25
CA GLU A 89 7.95 19.48 -1.33
C GLU A 89 6.73 19.44 -0.39
N GLU A 90 5.62 18.82 -0.84
CA GLU A 90 4.40 18.72 -0.06
C GLU A 90 4.32 17.43 0.75
N LYS A 91 5.19 16.47 0.46
CA LYS A 91 5.16 15.15 1.10
C LYS A 91 5.79 15.21 2.49
N PRO A 92 5.04 14.89 3.56
CA PRO A 92 5.60 14.83 4.90
C PRO A 92 6.68 13.75 4.97
N SER A 93 7.55 13.85 5.99
CA SER A 93 8.52 12.80 6.26
C SER A 93 7.85 11.47 6.61
N MET A 94 8.54 10.37 6.35
CA MET A 94 8.15 9.04 6.82
C MET A 94 7.98 9.06 8.34
N LEU A 95 7.01 8.30 8.84
CA LEU A 95 6.78 8.19 10.28
C LEU A 95 7.74 7.15 10.88
N VAL A 96 8.47 7.54 11.92
CA VAL A 96 9.36 6.66 12.67
C VAL A 96 9.02 6.78 14.15
N PHE A 97 8.88 5.63 14.80
CA PHE A 97 8.59 5.54 16.23
C PHE A 97 9.62 4.64 16.91
N ARG A 98 10.02 5.05 18.11
CA ARG A 98 10.86 4.24 19.00
C ARG A 98 10.13 4.14 20.35
N LYS A 99 9.81 2.89 20.74
CA LYS A 99 9.05 2.61 21.98
C LYS A 99 7.82 3.51 22.13
N GLY A 100 7.02 3.57 21.08
CA GLY A 100 5.79 4.38 21.00
C GLY A 100 5.98 5.88 20.82
N VAL A 101 7.20 6.40 20.89
CA VAL A 101 7.49 7.83 20.75
C VAL A 101 7.90 8.17 19.33
N ARG A 102 7.23 9.15 18.72
CA ARG A 102 7.58 9.63 17.38
C ARG A 102 8.95 10.32 17.40
N VAL A 103 9.80 9.96 16.44
CA VAL A 103 11.12 10.56 16.24
C VAL A 103 11.27 11.04 14.80
N ALA A 104 12.18 11.99 14.57
CA ALA A 104 12.51 12.42 13.22
C ALA A 104 13.26 11.28 12.49
N PRO A 105 12.92 10.99 11.20
CA PRO A 105 13.73 10.09 10.41
C PRO A 105 15.11 10.70 10.15
N GLY A 106 16.10 9.85 9.87
CA GLY A 106 17.41 10.30 9.37
C GLY A 106 17.31 10.95 7.99
N SER A 107 18.38 11.61 7.57
CA SER A 107 18.47 12.25 6.25
C SER A 107 18.57 11.23 5.12
N THR A 108 19.07 10.03 5.42
CA THR A 108 19.12 8.87 4.52
C THR A 108 18.32 7.70 5.07
N MET A 109 18.09 6.68 4.22
CA MET A 109 17.43 5.45 4.67
C MET A 109 18.32 4.66 5.64
N GLU A 110 19.61 4.65 5.42
CA GLU A 110 20.59 4.02 6.31
C GLU A 110 20.57 4.66 7.70
N GLU A 111 20.52 5.99 7.79
CA GLU A 111 20.41 6.70 9.06
C GLU A 111 19.06 6.44 9.74
N THR A 112 17.97 6.42 8.97
CA THR A 112 16.63 6.13 9.49
C THR A 112 16.57 4.74 10.12
N LEU A 113 17.17 3.76 9.45
CA LEU A 113 17.17 2.35 9.84
C LEU A 113 18.41 1.93 10.65
N LYS A 114 19.26 2.87 11.09
CA LYS A 114 20.55 2.54 11.74
C LYS A 114 20.40 1.60 12.95
N ASP A 115 19.36 1.81 13.74
CA ASP A 115 19.08 1.04 14.97
C ASP A 115 18.12 -0.14 14.74
N PHE A 116 17.63 -0.35 13.50
CA PHE A 116 16.72 -1.44 13.16
C PHE A 116 17.43 -2.80 13.25
N GLY A 117 16.76 -3.77 13.84
CA GLY A 117 17.18 -5.17 13.98
C GLY A 117 16.01 -6.13 13.84
N ALA A 118 16.19 -7.39 14.21
CA ALA A 118 15.21 -8.45 14.04
C ALA A 118 13.84 -8.20 14.71
N GLY A 119 13.81 -7.40 15.79
CA GLY A 119 12.56 -6.99 16.46
C GLY A 119 11.89 -5.74 15.88
N SER A 120 12.51 -5.07 14.91
CA SER A 120 11.98 -3.84 14.32
C SER A 120 11.01 -4.12 13.17
N VAL A 121 10.04 -3.24 12.98
CA VAL A 121 9.00 -3.37 11.95
C VAL A 121 9.08 -2.23 10.94
N PHE A 122 9.04 -2.57 9.66
CA PHE A 122 8.87 -1.62 8.57
C PHE A 122 7.54 -1.88 7.87
N VAL A 123 6.64 -0.90 7.90
CA VAL A 123 5.34 -0.99 7.24
C VAL A 123 5.41 -0.32 5.87
N LYS A 124 5.10 -1.07 4.81
CA LYS A 124 5.14 -0.58 3.43
C LYS A 124 3.94 -1.06 2.64
N GLY A 125 3.16 -0.15 2.07
CA GLY A 125 2.09 -0.51 1.15
C GLY A 125 2.62 -1.07 -0.17
N ALA A 126 1.76 -1.80 -0.89
CA ALA A 126 2.04 -2.34 -2.21
C ALA A 126 1.04 -1.84 -3.26
N ASN A 127 1.37 -2.07 -4.53
CA ASN A 127 0.56 -1.73 -5.70
C ASN A 127 -0.04 -2.97 -6.38
N ALA A 128 0.49 -4.15 -6.07
CA ALA A 128 -0.02 -5.42 -6.54
C ALA A 128 0.14 -6.49 -5.44
N VAL A 129 -0.74 -7.47 -5.44
CA VAL A 129 -0.65 -8.71 -4.66
C VAL A 129 -1.13 -9.86 -5.54
N ASP A 130 -0.51 -11.03 -5.43
CA ASP A 130 -0.95 -12.22 -6.15
C ASP A 130 -1.50 -13.32 -5.21
N PRO A 131 -2.09 -14.40 -5.74
CA PRO A 131 -2.62 -15.50 -4.95
C PRO A 131 -1.58 -16.20 -4.05
N ASP A 132 -0.30 -16.16 -4.43
CA ASP A 132 0.82 -16.72 -3.65
C ASP A 132 1.32 -15.75 -2.57
N ARG A 133 0.65 -14.60 -2.39
CA ARG A 133 0.99 -13.52 -1.44
C ARG A 133 2.32 -12.83 -1.75
N ASN A 134 2.81 -12.92 -2.96
CA ASN A 134 3.85 -12.01 -3.40
C ASN A 134 3.25 -10.62 -3.57
N VAL A 135 4.01 -9.59 -3.25
CA VAL A 135 3.56 -8.21 -3.42
C VAL A 135 4.48 -7.43 -4.34
N GLY A 136 3.90 -6.54 -5.14
CA GLY A 136 4.62 -5.67 -6.06
C GLY A 136 4.55 -4.22 -5.63
N VAL A 137 5.70 -3.56 -5.54
CA VAL A 137 5.78 -2.13 -5.21
C VAL A 137 6.26 -1.36 -6.43
N PHE A 138 5.44 -0.43 -6.93
CA PHE A 138 5.85 0.47 -7.99
C PHE A 138 6.97 1.41 -7.55
N VAL A 139 7.96 1.53 -8.40
CA VAL A 139 9.10 2.44 -8.18
C VAL A 139 9.23 3.40 -9.34
N ALA A 140 9.02 4.68 -9.01
CA ALA A 140 9.16 5.80 -9.96
C ALA A 140 10.54 6.47 -9.83
N ASN A 141 11.22 6.32 -8.70
CA ASN A 141 12.60 6.77 -8.55
C ASN A 141 13.54 5.74 -9.19
N PRO A 142 14.45 6.14 -10.10
CA PRO A 142 15.34 5.19 -10.79
C PRO A 142 16.33 4.47 -9.86
N ALA A 143 16.56 4.99 -8.64
CA ALA A 143 17.32 4.30 -7.61
C ALA A 143 16.47 3.39 -6.71
N GLY A 144 15.20 3.10 -7.11
CA GLY A 144 14.31 2.19 -6.40
C GLY A 144 13.46 2.81 -5.30
N GLY A 145 13.69 4.09 -4.97
CA GLY A 145 12.93 4.83 -3.94
C GLY A 145 12.98 4.18 -2.56
N THR A 146 11.99 4.46 -1.74
CA THR A 146 11.94 4.00 -0.34
C THR A 146 12.18 2.49 -0.21
N ILE A 147 11.48 1.68 -1.02
CA ILE A 147 11.63 0.22 -0.92
C ILE A 147 12.98 -0.26 -1.44
N GLY A 148 13.51 0.32 -2.52
CA GLY A 148 14.82 -0.04 -3.05
C GLY A 148 15.94 0.26 -2.07
N TRP A 149 15.85 1.34 -1.32
CA TRP A 149 16.85 1.71 -0.32
C TRP A 149 16.70 0.95 1.02
N SER A 150 15.49 0.50 1.38
CA SER A 150 15.24 -0.16 2.66
C SER A 150 15.33 -1.69 2.58
N TYR A 151 14.90 -2.29 1.47
CA TYR A 151 14.67 -3.73 1.37
C TYR A 151 15.91 -4.58 1.65
N GLY A 152 17.07 -4.16 1.12
CA GLY A 152 18.34 -4.84 1.38
C GLY A 152 18.72 -4.82 2.87
N ILE A 153 18.57 -3.66 3.52
CA ILE A 153 18.87 -3.48 4.95
C ILE A 153 17.92 -4.35 5.79
N LEU A 154 16.62 -4.27 5.51
CA LEU A 154 15.60 -5.04 6.24
C LEU A 154 15.84 -6.54 6.12
N SER A 155 16.10 -7.02 4.89
CA SER A 155 16.35 -8.45 4.64
C SER A 155 17.63 -8.94 5.28
N ALA A 156 18.72 -8.17 5.19
CA ALA A 156 20.02 -8.56 5.76
C ALA A 156 19.98 -8.63 7.30
N ARG A 157 19.19 -7.78 7.95
CA ARG A 157 19.07 -7.73 9.42
C ARG A 157 17.94 -8.57 9.99
N GLY A 158 17.10 -9.19 9.13
CA GLY A 158 15.94 -9.98 9.56
C GLY A 158 14.83 -9.14 10.18
N CYS A 159 14.69 -7.86 9.79
CA CYS A 159 13.60 -7.01 10.24
C CYS A 159 12.26 -7.50 9.71
N HIS A 160 11.18 -7.24 10.43
CA HIS A 160 9.83 -7.52 9.95
C HIS A 160 9.41 -6.50 8.89
N LEU A 161 9.14 -6.96 7.67
CA LEU A 161 8.51 -6.17 6.63
C LEU A 161 7.04 -6.54 6.57
N VAL A 162 6.17 -5.63 7.03
CA VAL A 162 4.72 -5.79 7.03
C VAL A 162 4.13 -5.03 5.85
N VAL A 163 3.36 -5.73 5.01
CA VAL A 163 2.76 -5.14 3.80
C VAL A 163 1.24 -5.24 3.85
N PRO A 164 0.56 -4.18 4.32
CA PRO A 164 -0.89 -4.07 4.21
C PRO A 164 -1.28 -3.74 2.77
N VAL A 165 -2.13 -4.57 2.17
CA VAL A 165 -2.55 -4.42 0.77
C VAL A 165 -3.95 -4.97 0.57
N GLY A 166 -4.86 -4.16 0.00
CA GLY A 166 -6.22 -4.60 -0.32
C GLY A 166 -6.28 -5.44 -1.59
N LEU A 167 -7.23 -6.35 -1.62
CA LEU A 167 -7.48 -7.25 -2.76
C LEU A 167 -8.03 -6.53 -4.00
N GLU A 168 -8.35 -5.25 -3.89
CA GLU A 168 -8.58 -4.39 -5.05
C GLU A 168 -7.33 -4.28 -5.96
N LYS A 169 -6.16 -4.72 -5.45
CA LYS A 169 -4.87 -4.74 -6.16
C LYS A 169 -4.44 -6.16 -6.55
N LEU A 170 -5.37 -7.12 -6.53
CA LEU A 170 -5.06 -8.49 -6.91
C LEU A 170 -4.68 -8.57 -8.39
N VAL A 171 -3.54 -9.16 -8.67
CA VAL A 171 -3.05 -9.48 -10.02
C VAL A 171 -2.78 -10.98 -10.14
N PRO A 172 -2.85 -11.57 -11.34
CA PRO A 172 -2.61 -13.00 -11.52
C PRO A 172 -1.22 -13.45 -11.06
N SER A 173 -0.19 -12.62 -11.28
CA SER A 173 1.21 -12.91 -10.94
C SER A 173 1.98 -11.61 -10.76
N VAL A 174 2.52 -11.39 -9.57
CA VAL A 174 3.44 -10.27 -9.28
C VAL A 174 4.76 -10.45 -10.04
N ARG A 175 5.22 -11.67 -10.23
CA ARG A 175 6.41 -11.97 -11.02
C ARG A 175 6.29 -11.48 -12.46
N ASP A 176 5.17 -11.79 -13.12
CA ASP A 176 4.96 -11.40 -14.51
C ASP A 176 4.68 -9.89 -14.63
N ALA A 177 3.95 -9.33 -13.68
CA ALA A 177 3.78 -7.88 -13.58
C ALA A 177 5.12 -7.16 -13.44
N ALA A 178 6.04 -7.63 -12.57
CA ALA A 178 7.35 -7.03 -12.40
C ALA A 178 8.22 -7.13 -13.67
N ARG A 179 8.16 -8.26 -14.38
CA ARG A 179 8.89 -8.44 -15.66
C ARG A 179 8.37 -7.53 -16.77
N SER A 180 7.12 -7.09 -16.68
CA SER A 180 6.48 -6.20 -17.65
C SER A 180 6.70 -4.73 -17.34
N CYS A 181 7.38 -4.40 -16.22
CA CYS A 181 7.68 -3.04 -15.80
C CYS A 181 9.15 -2.68 -16.05
N GLY A 182 9.40 -1.38 -16.22
CA GLY A 182 10.75 -0.83 -16.39
C GLY A 182 10.65 0.58 -16.98
N GLN A 183 11.18 1.58 -16.29
CA GLN A 183 10.99 2.99 -16.67
C GLN A 183 11.40 3.28 -18.11
N ASP A 184 12.48 2.69 -18.55
CA ASP A 184 13.07 2.94 -19.88
C ASP A 184 12.49 2.03 -20.98
N THR A 185 11.60 1.07 -20.62
CA THR A 185 11.01 0.12 -21.58
C THR A 185 9.68 0.57 -22.17
N PHE A 186 9.02 1.55 -21.56
CA PHE A 186 7.73 2.02 -22.03
C PHE A 186 7.84 2.96 -23.22
N TYR A 187 7.23 2.60 -24.35
CA TYR A 187 7.01 3.50 -25.47
C TYR A 187 6.01 4.60 -25.12
N TYR A 188 4.91 4.24 -24.46
CA TYR A 188 3.86 5.14 -24.02
C TYR A 188 3.41 4.80 -22.60
N CYS A 189 3.05 5.82 -21.80
CA CYS A 189 2.42 5.63 -20.48
C CYS A 189 1.46 6.78 -20.17
N GLN A 190 0.37 6.44 -19.51
CA GLN A 190 -0.55 7.45 -18.97
C GLN A 190 -0.04 7.90 -17.59
N GLY A 191 0.83 8.92 -17.62
CA GLY A 191 1.45 9.46 -16.42
C GLY A 191 2.91 9.05 -16.25
N ILE A 192 3.28 8.68 -15.02
CA ILE A 192 4.65 8.40 -14.63
C ILE A 192 5.11 7.02 -15.10
N ARG A 193 6.37 6.93 -15.52
CA ARG A 193 7.04 5.67 -15.82
C ARG A 193 7.46 4.97 -14.54
N ILE A 194 7.26 3.66 -14.49
CA ILE A 194 7.51 2.87 -13.29
C ILE A 194 8.32 1.60 -13.58
N GLY A 195 9.11 1.18 -12.59
CA GLY A 195 9.50 -0.20 -12.40
C GLY A 195 8.64 -0.86 -11.32
N MET A 196 8.86 -2.13 -11.04
CA MET A 196 8.25 -2.84 -9.93
C MET A 196 9.27 -3.69 -9.20
N ILE A 197 9.36 -3.55 -7.88
CA ILE A 197 10.12 -4.46 -7.02
C ILE A 197 9.17 -5.52 -6.49
N PRO A 198 9.35 -6.81 -6.86
CA PRO A 198 8.62 -7.91 -6.27
C PRO A 198 9.20 -8.25 -4.89
N ILE A 199 8.33 -8.55 -3.94
CA ILE A 199 8.68 -8.91 -2.56
C ILE A 199 7.95 -10.21 -2.22
N MET A 200 8.68 -11.20 -1.74
CA MET A 200 8.17 -12.54 -1.44
C MET A 200 8.26 -12.93 0.04
N ASN A 201 9.03 -12.18 0.84
CA ASN A 201 9.33 -12.50 2.24
C ASN A 201 8.73 -11.50 3.23
N ALA A 202 7.61 -10.88 2.90
CA ALA A 202 6.90 -9.96 3.78
C ALA A 202 5.75 -10.64 4.52
N THR A 203 5.38 -10.12 5.69
CA THR A 203 4.08 -10.39 6.31
C THR A 203 3.02 -9.60 5.55
N VAL A 204 2.33 -10.28 4.66
CA VAL A 204 1.28 -9.66 3.83
C VAL A 204 -0.06 -9.76 4.55
N VAL A 205 -0.74 -8.61 4.69
CA VAL A 205 -2.06 -8.52 5.32
C VAL A 205 -3.05 -7.97 4.31
N THR A 206 -3.94 -8.85 3.82
CA THR A 206 -5.10 -8.49 3.02
C THR A 206 -6.37 -8.59 3.89
N GLU A 207 -7.53 -8.37 3.29
CA GLU A 207 -8.82 -8.57 3.97
C GLU A 207 -8.98 -10.02 4.46
N VAL A 208 -8.42 -10.99 3.73
CA VAL A 208 -8.48 -12.42 4.11
C VAL A 208 -7.68 -12.66 5.39
N GLU A 209 -6.44 -12.17 5.45
CA GLU A 209 -5.63 -12.25 6.67
C GLU A 209 -6.26 -11.46 7.82
N ALA A 210 -6.90 -10.33 7.52
CA ALA A 210 -7.57 -9.51 8.54
C ALA A 210 -8.70 -10.27 9.24
N PHE A 211 -9.54 -11.03 8.51
CA PHE A 211 -10.54 -11.90 9.12
C PHE A 211 -9.92 -12.94 10.06
N ARG A 212 -8.82 -13.56 9.65
CA ARG A 212 -8.11 -14.55 10.46
C ARG A 212 -7.48 -13.93 11.72
N ILE A 213 -6.81 -12.78 11.56
CA ILE A 213 -6.09 -12.12 12.67
C ILE A 213 -7.08 -11.56 13.71
N LEU A 214 -8.16 -10.94 13.26
CA LEU A 214 -9.09 -10.25 14.16
C LEU A 214 -10.11 -11.19 14.82
N PHE A 215 -10.53 -12.25 14.12
CA PHE A 215 -11.66 -13.07 14.54
C PHE A 215 -11.42 -14.58 14.45
N ASP A 216 -10.25 -15.02 13.95
CA ASP A 216 -9.98 -16.42 13.67
C ASP A 216 -11.06 -17.04 12.74
N LEU A 217 -11.46 -16.26 11.71
CA LEU A 217 -12.40 -16.67 10.65
C LEU A 217 -11.63 -17.05 9.39
N GLU A 218 -12.14 -18.06 8.68
CA GLU A 218 -11.70 -18.37 7.32
C GLU A 218 -12.46 -17.48 6.33
N ALA A 219 -11.74 -16.77 5.46
CA ALA A 219 -12.37 -15.92 4.46
C ALA A 219 -11.87 -16.23 3.05
N VAL A 220 -12.73 -16.02 2.07
CA VAL A 220 -12.44 -16.20 0.65
C VAL A 220 -12.89 -14.97 -0.12
N HIS A 221 -12.01 -14.44 -0.94
CA HIS A 221 -12.34 -13.39 -1.90
C HIS A 221 -13.08 -14.02 -3.08
N ILE A 222 -14.30 -13.58 -3.34
CA ILE A 222 -15.19 -14.17 -4.36
C ILE A 222 -15.48 -13.26 -5.54
N GLY A 223 -15.12 -11.99 -5.45
CA GLY A 223 -15.36 -11.03 -6.53
C GLY A 223 -15.10 -9.59 -6.09
N GLY A 224 -15.26 -8.67 -7.03
CA GLY A 224 -15.10 -7.24 -6.80
C GLY A 224 -15.68 -6.40 -7.93
N GLY A 225 -15.62 -5.07 -7.79
CA GLY A 225 -16.14 -4.14 -8.78
C GLY A 225 -16.71 -2.88 -8.13
N GLY A 226 -17.93 -2.51 -8.49
CA GLY A 226 -18.68 -1.42 -7.87
C GLY A 226 -18.88 -0.21 -8.77
N GLN A 227 -19.90 0.62 -8.43
CA GLN A 227 -20.28 1.86 -9.11
C GLN A 227 -20.62 2.92 -8.04
N GLU A 228 -20.77 4.17 -8.45
CA GLU A 228 -21.29 5.27 -7.61
C GLU A 228 -20.63 5.34 -6.20
N GLY A 229 -19.30 5.45 -6.16
CA GLY A 229 -18.54 5.49 -4.91
C GLY A 229 -18.08 4.14 -4.39
N SER A 230 -18.53 3.04 -4.99
CA SER A 230 -18.12 1.67 -4.63
C SER A 230 -17.06 1.08 -5.58
N GLN A 231 -16.48 1.88 -6.46
CA GLN A 231 -15.45 1.42 -7.41
C GLN A 231 -14.25 0.82 -6.67
N GLY A 232 -13.82 -0.37 -7.11
CA GLY A 232 -12.73 -1.11 -6.48
C GLY A 232 -13.13 -1.88 -5.22
N SER A 233 -14.44 -2.04 -4.97
CA SER A 233 -14.90 -2.86 -3.85
C SER A 233 -14.53 -4.32 -4.04
N VAL A 234 -14.29 -4.99 -2.92
CA VAL A 234 -14.03 -6.43 -2.83
C VAL A 234 -15.16 -7.12 -2.09
N VAL A 235 -15.49 -8.33 -2.54
CA VAL A 235 -16.55 -9.16 -1.94
C VAL A 235 -15.91 -10.41 -1.36
N LEU A 236 -16.15 -10.64 -0.06
CA LEU A 236 -15.60 -11.79 0.66
C LEU A 236 -16.75 -12.58 1.34
N VAL A 237 -16.54 -13.87 1.41
CA VAL A 237 -17.32 -14.76 2.28
C VAL A 237 -16.42 -15.19 3.42
N ALA A 238 -16.85 -14.92 4.64
CA ALA A 238 -16.21 -15.44 5.85
C ALA A 238 -17.04 -16.60 6.42
N GLU A 239 -16.36 -17.64 6.90
CA GLU A 239 -16.96 -18.83 7.50
C GLU A 239 -16.39 -19.05 8.89
N GLY A 240 -17.27 -19.29 9.86
CA GLY A 240 -16.87 -19.57 11.23
C GLY A 240 -18.02 -19.79 12.20
N GLU A 241 -17.70 -19.76 13.47
CA GLU A 241 -18.66 -19.82 14.56
C GLU A 241 -19.50 -18.55 14.61
N LYS A 242 -20.76 -18.67 15.06
CA LYS A 242 -21.70 -17.54 15.08
C LYS A 242 -21.16 -16.34 15.85
N GLU A 243 -20.62 -16.57 17.03
CA GLU A 243 -20.12 -15.52 17.93
C GLU A 243 -18.97 -14.73 17.30
N LYS A 244 -18.07 -15.40 16.56
CA LYS A 244 -16.96 -14.76 15.83
C LYS A 244 -17.49 -13.95 14.62
N LEU A 245 -18.47 -14.49 13.92
CA LEU A 245 -19.14 -13.77 12.82
C LEU A 245 -19.90 -12.54 13.33
N ASP A 246 -20.60 -12.64 14.46
CA ASP A 246 -21.29 -11.49 15.06
C ASP A 246 -20.29 -10.38 15.44
N GLN A 247 -19.12 -10.73 15.99
CA GLN A 247 -18.04 -9.76 16.27
C GLN A 247 -17.50 -9.12 14.99
N ALA A 248 -17.31 -9.92 13.93
CA ALA A 248 -16.87 -9.41 12.64
C ALA A 248 -17.89 -8.46 12.02
N ILE A 249 -19.20 -8.83 12.07
CA ILE A 249 -20.30 -7.99 11.58
C ILE A 249 -20.28 -6.64 12.31
N ALA A 250 -20.26 -6.66 13.65
CA ALA A 250 -20.27 -5.43 14.46
C ALA A 250 -19.09 -4.51 14.14
N LEU A 251 -17.87 -5.04 14.01
CA LEU A 251 -16.72 -4.25 13.66
C LEU A 251 -16.83 -3.69 12.24
N ILE A 252 -17.23 -4.52 11.27
CA ILE A 252 -17.34 -4.11 9.87
C ILE A 252 -18.41 -3.06 9.69
N GLU A 253 -19.57 -3.20 10.34
CA GLU A 253 -20.61 -2.17 10.33
C GLU A 253 -20.11 -0.84 10.93
N SER A 254 -19.25 -0.89 11.93
CA SER A 254 -18.68 0.34 12.54
C SER A 254 -17.72 1.11 11.63
N ILE A 255 -17.17 0.49 10.60
CA ILE A 255 -16.28 1.13 9.62
C ILE A 255 -16.96 1.39 8.27
N LYS A 256 -18.25 1.06 8.13
CA LYS A 256 -19.00 1.39 6.92
C LYS A 256 -19.07 2.89 6.70
N GLY A 257 -18.86 3.29 5.45
CA GLY A 257 -18.80 4.71 5.10
C GLY A 257 -17.48 5.39 5.46
N GLU A 258 -16.41 4.63 5.75
CA GLU A 258 -15.06 5.19 5.92
C GLU A 258 -14.71 6.09 4.75
N MET A 259 -14.25 7.31 5.04
CA MET A 259 -14.00 8.32 4.02
C MET A 259 -12.70 8.05 3.26
N SER A 260 -12.74 8.24 1.94
CA SER A 260 -11.55 8.21 1.10
C SER A 260 -10.58 9.33 1.47
N LEU A 261 -9.30 9.07 1.33
CA LEU A 261 -8.28 10.11 1.30
C LEU A 261 -8.52 11.03 0.10
N ARG A 262 -8.20 12.30 0.26
CA ARG A 262 -8.34 13.35 -0.77
C ARG A 262 -6.97 13.87 -1.22
N PRO A 263 -6.13 13.01 -1.83
CA PRO A 263 -4.82 13.44 -2.28
C PRO A 263 -4.93 14.45 -3.39
N ARG A 264 -3.95 15.33 -3.47
CA ARG A 264 -3.81 16.26 -4.59
C ARG A 264 -2.60 15.88 -5.42
N LYS A 265 -2.76 15.84 -6.73
CA LYS A 265 -1.62 15.79 -7.64
C LYS A 265 -1.13 17.22 -7.92
N SER A 266 0.14 17.34 -8.22
CA SER A 266 0.72 18.59 -8.69
C SER A 266 0.20 19.00 -10.05
N LEU A 267 0.26 20.28 -10.34
CA LEU A 267 0.14 20.79 -11.70
C LEU A 267 1.30 20.24 -12.53
N CYS A 268 1.01 19.73 -13.73
CA CYS A 268 2.04 19.15 -14.60
C CYS A 268 3.10 20.18 -15.02
N SER A 269 2.73 21.46 -15.13
CA SER A 269 3.64 22.59 -15.39
C SER A 269 4.69 22.79 -14.28
N ASN A 270 4.35 22.43 -13.03
CA ASN A 270 5.27 22.55 -11.89
C ASN A 270 6.14 21.30 -11.70
N CYS A 271 5.86 20.21 -12.44
CA CYS A 271 6.70 19.02 -12.41
C CYS A 271 8.00 19.26 -13.15
N LEU A 272 9.08 19.47 -12.43
CA LEU A 272 10.40 19.64 -13.01
C LEU A 272 11.08 18.29 -13.28
N PRO A 273 11.95 18.21 -14.31
CA PRO A 273 12.81 17.05 -14.51
C PRO A 273 13.69 16.82 -13.28
N THR A 274 13.84 15.59 -12.86
CA THR A 274 14.78 15.27 -11.78
C THR A 274 16.15 15.00 -12.36
N VAL A 275 17.18 15.67 -11.83
CA VAL A 275 18.57 15.39 -12.15
C VAL A 275 19.04 14.23 -11.28
N LEU A 276 19.33 13.10 -11.91
CA LEU A 276 19.96 11.96 -11.23
C LEU A 276 21.47 12.19 -11.18
N ILE A 277 22.00 12.29 -9.97
CA ILE A 277 23.43 12.28 -9.74
C ILE A 277 23.78 10.86 -9.33
N LEU A 278 24.45 10.12 -10.21
CA LEU A 278 25.07 8.84 -9.87
C LEU A 278 26.42 9.16 -9.23
N HIS A 279 26.50 9.01 -7.91
CA HIS A 279 27.64 9.44 -7.10
C HIS A 279 29.00 8.86 -7.54
N ASP A 280 29.03 7.64 -8.07
CA ASP A 280 30.29 6.95 -8.39
C ASP A 280 30.83 7.17 -9.82
N ALA A 281 30.03 7.77 -10.70
CA ALA A 281 30.41 7.94 -12.11
C ALA A 281 30.41 9.40 -12.60
N GLY A 282 30.05 10.37 -11.76
CA GLY A 282 29.95 11.79 -12.15
C GLY A 282 28.91 12.07 -13.25
N VAL A 283 28.05 11.11 -13.57
CA VAL A 283 27.07 11.22 -14.64
C VAL A 283 25.84 11.94 -14.11
N ARG A 284 25.57 13.12 -14.63
CA ARG A 284 24.28 13.80 -14.48
C ARG A 284 23.36 13.38 -15.62
N ARG A 285 22.29 12.69 -15.31
CA ARG A 285 21.24 12.34 -16.28
C ARG A 285 19.96 13.08 -15.91
N GLU A 286 19.44 13.88 -16.84
CA GLU A 286 18.10 14.44 -16.73
C GLU A 286 17.08 13.32 -17.06
N VAL A 287 16.22 13.02 -16.12
CA VAL A 287 15.20 11.96 -16.28
C VAL A 287 13.83 12.58 -16.30
N LYS A 288 13.11 12.39 -17.40
CA LYS A 288 11.68 12.69 -17.48
C LYS A 288 10.89 11.48 -17.00
N TYR A 289 10.32 11.60 -15.81
CA TYR A 289 9.53 10.52 -15.21
C TYR A 289 8.13 10.38 -15.80
N CYS A 290 7.59 11.44 -16.40
CA CYS A 290 6.21 11.49 -16.87
C CYS A 290 6.15 12.11 -18.27
N MET A 291 5.29 11.58 -19.13
CA MET A 291 5.08 12.11 -20.48
C MET A 291 4.43 13.50 -20.49
N TYR A 292 3.79 13.90 -19.41
CA TYR A 292 3.08 15.18 -19.29
C TYR A 292 3.84 16.22 -18.48
N GLN A 293 5.06 15.91 -18.05
CA GLN A 293 5.89 16.77 -17.23
C GLN A 293 6.21 18.08 -17.95
N GLY A 294 5.99 19.20 -17.25
CA GLY A 294 6.23 20.55 -17.77
C GLY A 294 5.14 21.08 -18.69
N ARG A 295 4.08 20.32 -18.98
CA ARG A 295 2.99 20.78 -19.83
C ARG A 295 2.01 21.67 -19.07
N THR A 296 1.51 22.70 -19.76
CA THR A 296 0.40 23.53 -19.26
C THR A 296 -0.93 22.75 -19.30
N GLU A 297 -1.95 23.20 -18.58
CA GLU A 297 -3.28 22.56 -18.59
C GLU A 297 -3.87 22.48 -20.03
N GLU A 298 -3.61 23.46 -20.89
CA GLU A 298 -4.08 23.50 -22.28
C GLU A 298 -3.40 22.41 -23.15
N GLU A 299 -2.16 22.08 -22.85
CA GLU A 299 -1.38 21.04 -23.54
C GLU A 299 -1.70 19.63 -23.06
N LEU A 300 -2.45 19.49 -21.97
CA LEU A 300 -2.85 18.19 -21.45
C LEU A 300 -4.02 17.60 -22.27
N PRO A 301 -4.08 16.27 -22.40
CA PRO A 301 -5.27 15.59 -22.92
C PRO A 301 -6.52 15.99 -22.13
N SER A 302 -7.65 16.09 -22.79
CA SER A 302 -8.92 16.53 -22.18
C SER A 302 -9.30 15.75 -20.92
N PHE A 303 -9.02 14.44 -20.89
CA PHE A 303 -9.34 13.58 -19.74
C PHE A 303 -8.50 13.89 -18.48
N MET A 304 -7.42 14.65 -18.60
CA MET A 304 -6.53 15.05 -17.50
C MET A 304 -6.79 16.45 -16.97
N ARG A 305 -7.46 17.29 -17.75
CA ARG A 305 -7.76 18.67 -17.36
C ARG A 305 -8.67 18.63 -16.14
N GLN A 306 -8.35 19.45 -15.14
CA GLN A 306 -9.26 19.63 -14.02
C GLN A 306 -10.45 20.44 -14.53
N GLU A 307 -11.66 19.94 -14.30
CA GLU A 307 -12.85 20.77 -14.42
C GLU A 307 -12.72 21.89 -13.39
N ALA A 308 -12.85 23.15 -13.87
CA ALA A 308 -12.67 24.34 -13.07
C ALA A 308 -13.69 24.44 -11.91
#